data_e3d420537943f1cdec0493c8ae94e1c8
#
_entry.id   e3d420537943f1cdec0493c8ae94e1c8
#
_cell.length_a   1.000
_cell.length_b   1.000
_cell.length_c   1.000
_cell.angle_alpha   90.00
_cell.angle_beta   90.00
_cell.angle_gamma   90.00
#
_symmetry.space_group_name_H-M   'P 1'
#
loop_
_entity.id
_entity.type
_entity.pdbx_description
1 polymer ?
#
loop_
_entity_poly.entity_id
_entity_poly.type
_entity_poly.pdbx_seq_one_letter_code
_entity_poly.pdbx_strand_id
1 'polypeptide(L)'
;MSAGASFTDAARAAGRKSGDGVAKLVGRFNSLGLAAVAGRRPSGRPPTYDARQRERILAEARRVPVPAQDGTATWSLSTLQRALRRAPDGLPQVSTYTLWEVLRQAGYRFGRSRAWCPTGRARRKRKSGVVVEVIDPDAAAKKN
;
A
#
# COMPACT_ATOMS: atom_id res chain seq x y z
N MET A 1 47.51 -18.78 -11.30
CA MET A 1 47.15 -18.20 -9.96
C MET A 1 47.28 -16.71 -10.09
N SER A 2 46.18 -15.99 -10.21
CA SER A 2 46.14 -14.53 -10.12
C SER A 2 46.61 -14.11 -8.74
N ALA A 3 47.62 -13.23 -8.65
CA ALA A 3 48.03 -12.59 -7.40
C ALA A 3 46.80 -11.92 -6.81
N GLY A 4 46.42 -12.34 -5.58
CA GLY A 4 45.20 -11.91 -4.93
C GLY A 4 45.19 -10.42 -4.68
N ALA A 5 44.45 -9.69 -5.51
CA ALA A 5 44.16 -8.28 -5.26
C ALA A 5 43.48 -8.14 -3.87
N SER A 6 43.88 -7.15 -3.10
CA SER A 6 43.20 -6.87 -1.82
C SER A 6 41.76 -6.45 -2.06
N PHE A 7 40.89 -6.68 -1.07
CA PHE A 7 39.48 -6.23 -1.17
C PHE A 7 39.38 -4.71 -1.39
N THR A 8 40.38 -3.95 -0.92
CA THR A 8 40.46 -2.51 -1.12
C THR A 8 40.77 -2.15 -2.59
N ASP A 9 41.67 -2.90 -3.23
CA ASP A 9 42.02 -2.69 -4.65
C ASP A 9 40.86 -3.10 -5.55
N ALA A 10 40.20 -4.22 -5.26
CA ALA A 10 39.01 -4.66 -5.96
C ALA A 10 37.87 -3.65 -5.81
N ALA A 11 37.70 -3.05 -4.63
CA ALA A 11 36.69 -2.01 -4.40
C ALA A 11 36.99 -0.76 -5.22
N ARG A 12 38.24 -0.32 -5.24
CA ARG A 12 38.69 0.84 -6.03
C ARG A 12 38.47 0.62 -7.52
N ALA A 13 38.81 -0.56 -8.04
CA ALA A 13 38.57 -0.95 -9.43
C ALA A 13 37.06 -0.94 -9.79
N ALA A 14 36.19 -1.28 -8.82
CA ALA A 14 34.74 -1.25 -8.97
C ALA A 14 34.10 0.12 -8.64
N GLY A 15 34.91 1.20 -8.49
CA GLY A 15 34.41 2.56 -8.17
C GLY A 15 33.80 2.70 -6.75
N ARG A 16 34.17 1.81 -5.81
CA ARG A 16 33.64 1.83 -4.45
C ARG A 16 34.66 2.42 -3.46
N LYS A 17 34.14 3.05 -2.39
CA LYS A 17 34.97 3.77 -1.41
C LYS A 17 35.69 2.86 -0.42
N SER A 18 35.20 1.63 -0.16
CA SER A 18 35.83 0.73 0.84
C SER A 18 35.75 -0.75 0.41
N GLY A 19 36.77 -1.52 0.83
CA GLY A 19 36.85 -2.97 0.60
C GLY A 19 35.87 -3.82 1.40
N ASP A 20 35.27 -3.29 2.46
CA ASP A 20 34.34 -4.00 3.35
C ASP A 20 33.11 -4.56 2.61
N GLY A 21 32.54 -3.78 1.70
CA GLY A 21 31.45 -4.23 0.85
C GLY A 21 31.81 -5.38 -0.10
N VAL A 22 33.06 -5.38 -0.59
CA VAL A 22 33.59 -6.47 -1.45
C VAL A 22 33.85 -7.70 -0.61
N ALA A 23 34.46 -7.59 0.58
CA ALA A 23 34.69 -8.70 1.48
C ALA A 23 33.38 -9.38 1.89
N LYS A 24 32.35 -8.60 2.23
CA LYS A 24 31.00 -9.11 2.54
C LYS A 24 30.34 -9.81 1.36
N LEU A 25 30.52 -9.27 0.15
CA LEU A 25 29.99 -9.90 -1.07
C LEU A 25 30.67 -11.24 -1.36
N VAL A 26 32.01 -11.30 -1.25
CA VAL A 26 32.79 -12.54 -1.45
C VAL A 26 32.41 -13.59 -0.40
N GLY A 27 32.34 -13.21 0.89
CA GLY A 27 31.91 -14.14 1.94
C GLY A 27 30.51 -14.72 1.69
N ARG A 28 29.59 -13.86 1.23
CA ARG A 28 28.23 -14.29 0.85
C ARG A 28 28.21 -15.16 -0.41
N PHE A 29 29.04 -14.84 -1.40
CA PHE A 29 29.19 -15.65 -2.60
C PHE A 29 29.73 -17.04 -2.30
N ASN A 30 30.73 -17.14 -1.42
CA ASN A 30 31.30 -18.43 -1.00
C ASN A 30 30.25 -19.32 -0.30
N SER A 31 29.28 -18.70 0.39
CA SER A 31 28.21 -19.43 1.09
C SER A 31 26.99 -19.74 0.23
N LEU A 32 26.61 -18.87 -0.70
CA LEU A 32 25.33 -18.91 -1.43
C LEU A 32 25.51 -19.06 -2.95
N GLY A 33 26.74 -19.06 -3.45
CA GLY A 33 27.00 -19.09 -4.88
C GLY A 33 26.37 -17.90 -5.63
N LEU A 34 25.83 -18.15 -6.81
CA LEU A 34 25.17 -17.13 -7.64
C LEU A 34 23.98 -16.43 -6.97
N ALA A 35 23.32 -17.08 -6.02
CA ALA A 35 22.22 -16.47 -5.26
C ALA A 35 22.68 -15.25 -4.42
N ALA A 36 23.96 -15.13 -4.14
CA ALA A 36 24.53 -13.97 -3.46
C ALA A 36 24.45 -12.66 -4.30
N VAL A 37 24.42 -12.79 -5.64
CA VAL A 37 24.37 -11.67 -6.58
C VAL A 37 22.93 -11.20 -6.80
N ALA A 38 21.94 -12.08 -6.56
CA ALA A 38 20.55 -11.70 -6.56
C ALA A 38 20.33 -10.64 -5.47
N GLY A 39 19.97 -9.43 -5.87
CA GLY A 39 19.80 -8.30 -4.96
C GLY A 39 18.79 -8.65 -3.86
N ARG A 40 19.22 -8.64 -2.60
CA ARG A 40 18.29 -8.64 -1.48
C ARG A 40 17.44 -7.39 -1.55
N ARG A 41 16.13 -7.53 -1.64
CA ARG A 41 15.23 -6.39 -1.42
C ARG A 41 15.55 -5.85 -0.03
N PRO A 42 15.90 -4.56 0.10
CA PRO A 42 16.11 -3.99 1.43
C PRO A 42 14.83 -4.22 2.24
N SER A 43 14.98 -4.78 3.43
CA SER A 43 13.90 -4.87 4.40
C SER A 43 13.60 -3.45 4.85
N GLY A 44 12.61 -2.80 4.22
CA GLY A 44 12.13 -1.50 4.67
C GLY A 44 11.52 -1.59 6.07
N ARG A 45 11.13 -0.44 6.62
CA ARG A 45 10.38 -0.39 7.89
C ARG A 45 9.15 -1.30 7.78
N PRO A 46 8.89 -2.17 8.76
CA PRO A 46 7.69 -3.00 8.77
C PRO A 46 6.44 -2.13 8.60
N PRO A 47 5.40 -2.61 7.88
CA PRO A 47 4.17 -1.86 7.76
C PRO A 47 3.57 -1.62 9.15
N THR A 48 3.13 -0.40 9.42
CA THR A 48 2.53 0.01 10.70
C THR A 48 1.23 -0.76 11.01
N TYR A 49 0.53 -1.18 9.96
CA TYR A 49 -0.72 -1.95 10.05
C TYR A 49 -0.56 -3.30 9.40
N ASP A 50 -0.89 -4.37 10.15
CA ASP A 50 -0.87 -5.74 9.69
C ASP A 50 -2.01 -6.07 8.70
N ALA A 51 -2.05 -7.31 8.21
CA ALA A 51 -3.06 -7.75 7.26
C ALA A 51 -4.50 -7.68 7.84
N ARG A 52 -4.68 -8.02 9.13
CA ARG A 52 -5.96 -7.96 9.82
C ARG A 52 -6.48 -6.54 9.95
N GLN A 53 -5.60 -5.61 10.32
CA GLN A 53 -5.92 -4.20 10.45
C GLN A 53 -6.24 -3.58 9.08
N ARG A 54 -5.54 -3.97 8.03
CA ARG A 54 -5.84 -3.55 6.64
C ARG A 54 -7.20 -4.07 6.19
N GLU A 55 -7.52 -5.33 6.50
CA GLU A 55 -8.84 -5.89 6.18
C GLU A 55 -9.95 -5.18 6.97
N ARG A 56 -9.71 -4.77 8.21
CA ARG A 56 -10.67 -3.95 8.98
C ARG A 56 -10.98 -2.62 8.29
N ILE A 57 -9.96 -1.97 7.71
CA ILE A 57 -10.14 -0.75 6.90
C ILE A 57 -11.04 -1.03 5.68
N LEU A 58 -10.77 -2.13 4.97
CA LEU A 58 -11.53 -2.50 3.77
C LEU A 58 -12.97 -2.90 4.11
N ALA A 59 -13.19 -3.59 5.21
CA ALA A 59 -14.52 -3.96 5.70
C ALA A 59 -15.35 -2.70 5.96
N GLU A 60 -14.79 -1.69 6.64
CA GLU A 60 -15.46 -0.42 6.86
C GLU A 60 -15.75 0.33 5.55
N ALA A 61 -14.79 0.34 4.63
CA ALA A 61 -14.99 0.99 3.32
C ALA A 61 -16.06 0.33 2.45
N ARG A 62 -16.28 -0.99 2.61
CA ARG A 62 -17.37 -1.74 1.92
C ARG A 62 -18.73 -1.44 2.51
N ARG A 63 -18.79 -1.16 3.80
CA ARG A 63 -20.04 -0.82 4.48
C ARG A 63 -20.68 0.43 3.85
N VAL A 64 -21.99 0.42 3.70
CA VAL A 64 -22.74 1.63 3.33
C VAL A 64 -22.85 2.54 4.56
N PRO A 65 -22.39 3.81 4.48
CA PRO A 65 -22.53 4.71 5.62
C PRO A 65 -24.01 5.00 5.93
N VAL A 66 -24.32 5.06 7.21
CA VAL A 66 -25.65 5.46 7.71
C VAL A 66 -25.59 6.94 8.08
N PRO A 67 -26.31 7.83 7.36
CA PRO A 67 -26.19 9.29 7.57
C PRO A 67 -26.42 9.75 9.02
N ALA A 68 -27.32 9.10 9.75
CA ALA A 68 -27.61 9.41 11.14
C ALA A 68 -26.43 9.10 12.10
N GLN A 69 -25.62 8.09 11.79
CA GLN A 69 -24.50 7.64 12.63
C GLN A 69 -23.16 8.18 12.14
N ASP A 70 -22.94 8.12 10.81
CA ASP A 70 -21.66 8.44 10.18
C ASP A 70 -21.58 9.91 9.73
N GLY A 71 -22.70 10.63 9.71
CA GLY A 71 -22.79 12.00 9.22
C GLY A 71 -22.55 12.14 7.72
N THR A 72 -22.61 11.03 6.98
CA THR A 72 -22.36 11.00 5.53
C THR A 72 -23.12 9.87 4.86
N ALA A 73 -23.44 10.05 3.56
CA ALA A 73 -24.05 9.01 2.73
C ALA A 73 -23.03 8.24 1.89
N THR A 74 -21.78 8.74 1.81
CA THR A 74 -20.71 8.12 1.04
C THR A 74 -19.37 8.36 1.75
N TRP A 75 -18.43 7.41 1.64
CA TRP A 75 -17.14 7.55 2.27
C TRP A 75 -16.23 8.55 1.54
N SER A 76 -15.74 9.54 2.26
CA SER A 76 -14.49 10.25 1.99
C SER A 76 -13.40 9.69 2.90
N LEU A 77 -12.14 10.01 2.67
CA LEU A 77 -11.04 9.59 3.57
C LEU A 77 -11.25 10.11 4.99
N SER A 78 -11.71 11.35 5.14
CA SER A 78 -11.91 11.97 6.45
C SER A 78 -13.09 11.35 7.21
N THR A 79 -14.19 11.03 6.55
CA THR A 79 -15.36 10.40 7.19
C THR A 79 -15.07 8.94 7.54
N LEU A 80 -14.38 8.21 6.67
CA LEU A 80 -13.91 6.84 6.93
C LEU A 80 -12.92 6.80 8.10
N GLN A 81 -11.97 7.75 8.16
CA GLN A 81 -11.05 7.88 9.28
C GLN A 81 -11.79 8.09 10.60
N ARG A 82 -12.77 9.00 10.60
CA ARG A 82 -13.57 9.29 11.79
C ARG A 82 -14.35 8.06 12.26
N ALA A 83 -14.94 7.31 11.35
CA ALA A 83 -15.65 6.07 11.66
C ALA A 83 -14.71 5.03 12.28
N LEU A 84 -13.56 4.76 11.65
CA LEU A 84 -12.56 3.82 12.15
C LEU A 84 -11.97 4.22 13.51
N ARG A 85 -11.80 5.51 13.77
CA ARG A 85 -11.28 5.98 15.06
C ARG A 85 -12.28 5.87 16.18
N ARG A 86 -13.59 5.92 15.89
CA ARG A 86 -14.69 5.82 16.87
C ARG A 86 -15.11 4.38 17.14
N ALA A 87 -14.88 3.47 16.21
CA ALA A 87 -15.29 2.08 16.35
C ALA A 87 -14.56 1.41 17.52
N PRO A 88 -15.23 0.57 18.33
CA PRO A 88 -14.59 -0.14 19.47
C PRO A 88 -13.43 -1.06 19.02
N ASP A 89 -13.58 -1.68 17.85
CA ASP A 89 -12.58 -2.53 17.18
C ASP A 89 -11.78 -1.76 16.12
N GLY A 90 -11.80 -0.44 16.22
CA GLY A 90 -11.25 0.45 15.20
C GLY A 90 -9.74 0.69 15.32
N LEU A 91 -9.30 1.69 14.58
CA LEU A 91 -7.89 2.06 14.47
C LEU A 91 -7.71 3.53 14.89
N PRO A 92 -7.52 3.83 16.19
CA PRO A 92 -7.55 5.20 16.71
C PRO A 92 -6.46 6.11 16.13
N GLN A 93 -5.35 5.54 15.70
CA GLN A 93 -4.19 6.26 15.15
C GLN A 93 -4.13 6.29 13.62
N VAL A 94 -5.13 5.72 12.92
CA VAL A 94 -5.08 5.62 11.47
C VAL A 94 -5.05 7.00 10.80
N SER A 95 -4.12 7.18 9.85
CA SER A 95 -4.01 8.39 9.05
C SER A 95 -4.82 8.29 7.76
N THR A 96 -5.20 9.45 7.19
CA THR A 96 -5.85 9.48 5.87
C THR A 96 -4.92 8.97 4.76
N TYR A 97 -3.60 9.14 4.91
CA TYR A 97 -2.61 8.58 3.99
C TYR A 97 -2.63 7.05 4.00
N THR A 98 -2.64 6.43 5.19
CA THR A 98 -2.75 4.96 5.31
C THR A 98 -4.06 4.44 4.67
N LEU A 99 -5.18 5.13 4.91
CA LEU A 99 -6.45 4.78 4.27
C LEU A 99 -6.37 4.87 2.76
N TRP A 100 -5.80 5.95 2.23
CA TRP A 100 -5.60 6.13 0.80
C TRP A 100 -4.76 5.01 0.20
N GLU A 101 -3.64 4.66 0.85
CA GLU A 101 -2.75 3.60 0.40
C GLU A 101 -3.46 2.23 0.37
N VAL A 102 -4.12 1.85 1.47
CA VAL A 102 -4.85 0.57 1.58
C VAL A 102 -5.98 0.48 0.55
N LEU A 103 -6.78 1.52 0.41
CA LEU A 103 -7.87 1.58 -0.56
C LEU A 103 -7.36 1.49 -2.00
N ARG A 104 -6.28 2.19 -2.31
CA ARG A 104 -5.68 2.17 -3.64
C ARG A 104 -5.11 0.80 -3.99
N GLN A 105 -4.42 0.15 -3.05
CA GLN A 105 -3.89 -1.21 -3.22
C GLN A 105 -5.03 -2.23 -3.44
N ALA A 106 -6.18 -2.01 -2.80
CA ALA A 106 -7.37 -2.84 -2.96
C ALA A 106 -8.23 -2.47 -4.20
N GLY A 107 -7.75 -1.59 -5.09
CA GLY A 107 -8.46 -1.24 -6.32
C GLY A 107 -9.58 -0.21 -6.16
N TYR A 108 -9.63 0.50 -5.03
CA TYR A 108 -10.56 1.60 -4.87
C TYR A 108 -10.03 2.88 -5.52
N ARG A 109 -10.93 3.70 -6.06
CA ARG A 109 -10.62 5.01 -6.61
C ARG A 109 -11.59 6.07 -6.09
N PHE A 110 -11.11 7.29 -5.98
CA PHE A 110 -11.94 8.46 -5.68
C PHE A 110 -12.56 8.95 -6.99
N GLY A 111 -13.86 8.78 -7.13
CA GLY A 111 -14.59 9.11 -8.35
C GLY A 111 -15.16 10.54 -8.36
N ARG A 112 -15.75 10.93 -9.50
CA ARG A 112 -16.49 12.21 -9.67
C ARG A 112 -17.66 12.37 -8.69
N SER A 113 -18.17 11.28 -8.14
CA SER A 113 -19.19 11.26 -7.07
C SER A 113 -18.65 11.69 -5.70
N ARG A 114 -17.38 12.08 -5.60
CA ARG A 114 -16.68 12.41 -4.34
C ARG A 114 -16.72 11.29 -3.30
N ALA A 115 -16.75 10.05 -3.76
CA ALA A 115 -16.76 8.85 -2.93
C ALA A 115 -15.65 7.89 -3.33
N TRP A 116 -15.15 7.14 -2.35
CA TRP A 116 -14.25 6.02 -2.57
C TRP A 116 -15.07 4.78 -2.91
N CYS A 117 -14.90 4.26 -4.12
CA CYS A 117 -15.59 3.07 -4.60
C CYS A 117 -14.61 2.15 -5.31
N PRO A 118 -14.89 0.83 -5.37
CA PRO A 118 -14.17 -0.08 -6.25
C PRO A 118 -14.17 0.45 -7.69
N THR A 119 -13.10 0.19 -8.43
CA THR A 119 -13.00 0.63 -9.83
C THR A 119 -14.19 0.09 -10.64
N GLY A 120 -14.83 0.95 -11.41
CA GLY A 120 -16.03 0.61 -12.19
C GLY A 120 -17.35 0.75 -11.43
N ARG A 121 -17.33 1.15 -10.17
CA ARG A 121 -18.54 1.41 -9.37
C ARG A 121 -18.58 2.86 -8.90
N ALA A 122 -19.77 3.44 -8.83
CA ALA A 122 -19.98 4.76 -8.28
C ALA A 122 -21.27 4.78 -7.45
N ARG A 123 -21.20 5.31 -6.23
CA ARG A 123 -22.38 5.55 -5.40
C ARG A 123 -22.85 6.98 -5.58
N ARG A 124 -24.12 7.16 -5.88
CA ARG A 124 -24.74 8.47 -6.07
C ARG A 124 -25.95 8.61 -5.15
N LYS A 125 -26.03 9.71 -4.42
CA LYS A 125 -27.22 10.09 -3.66
C LYS A 125 -28.18 10.78 -4.59
N ARG A 126 -29.40 10.28 -4.74
CA ARG A 126 -30.49 10.96 -5.47
C ARG A 126 -31.07 12.11 -4.63
N LYS A 127 -31.81 13.01 -5.27
CA LYS A 127 -32.54 14.09 -4.57
C LYS A 127 -33.48 13.55 -3.47
N SER A 128 -34.03 12.37 -3.65
CA SER A 128 -34.85 11.64 -2.66
C SER A 128 -34.08 11.14 -1.43
N GLY A 129 -32.76 11.33 -1.37
CA GLY A 129 -31.91 10.81 -0.28
C GLY A 129 -31.42 9.39 -0.48
N VAL A 130 -31.97 8.64 -1.43
CA VAL A 130 -31.60 7.24 -1.71
C VAL A 130 -30.22 7.18 -2.35
N VAL A 131 -29.35 6.32 -1.84
CA VAL A 131 -28.03 6.04 -2.43
C VAL A 131 -28.17 4.91 -3.45
N VAL A 132 -27.80 5.18 -4.70
CA VAL A 132 -27.83 4.19 -5.80
C VAL A 132 -26.40 3.86 -6.19
N GLU A 133 -26.13 2.58 -6.39
CA GLU A 133 -24.85 2.12 -6.95
C GLU A 133 -25.00 2.01 -8.47
N VAL A 134 -24.11 2.68 -9.20
CA VAL A 134 -24.01 2.61 -10.66
C VAL A 134 -22.79 1.82 -11.00
N ILE A 135 -22.94 0.76 -11.82
CA ILE A 135 -21.86 -0.11 -12.28
C ILE A 135 -21.56 0.26 -13.74
N ASP A 136 -20.27 0.49 -14.04
CA ASP A 136 -19.78 0.65 -15.41
C ASP A 136 -19.22 -0.70 -15.89
N PRO A 137 -19.94 -1.41 -16.79
CA PRO A 137 -19.51 -2.73 -17.27
C PRO A 137 -18.17 -2.67 -18.03
N ASP A 138 -17.83 -1.53 -18.63
CA ASP A 138 -16.66 -1.35 -19.48
C ASP A 138 -15.46 -0.77 -18.71
N ALA A 139 -15.53 -0.69 -17.38
CA ALA A 139 -14.49 -0.06 -16.57
C ALA A 139 -13.11 -0.74 -16.71
N ALA A 140 -13.08 -2.04 -16.99
CA ALA A 140 -11.85 -2.78 -17.22
C ALA A 140 -11.22 -2.44 -18.58
N ALA A 141 -12.05 -2.28 -19.62
CA ALA A 141 -11.60 -1.93 -20.97
C ALA A 141 -11.06 -0.50 -21.09
N LYS A 142 -11.59 0.43 -20.29
CA LYS A 142 -11.18 1.84 -20.26
C LYS A 142 -9.87 2.09 -19.49
N LYS A 143 -9.20 1.04 -19.04
CA LYS A 143 -7.98 1.12 -18.20
C LYS A 143 -6.68 1.08 -19.02
N ASN A 144 -6.76 0.91 -20.33
CA ASN A 144 -5.62 0.95 -21.28
C ASN A 144 -5.38 2.38 -21.77
#